data_5a2760d7142d36742b70bd6e3fb73eae
#
_entry.id   5a2760d7142d36742b70bd6e3fb73eae
#
_cell.length_a   1.000
_cell.length_b   1.000
_cell.length_c   1.000
_cell.angle_alpha   90.00
_cell.angle_beta   90.00
_cell.angle_gamma   90.00
#
_symmetry.space_group_name_H-M   'P 1'
#
loop_
_entity.id
_entity.type
_entity.pdbx_description
1 polymer ?
#
loop_
_entity_poly.entity_id
_entity_poly.type
_entity_poly.pdbx_seq_one_letter_code
_entity_poly.pdbx_strand_id
1 'polypeptide(L)'
;MSEDAIHSTTVTIRIHRFTPKSGPEHARRHSSSPFGGKARGGSPFGPSPSRRRIRGRHFTQDYTIETHAGQTVLDCLLAIKRDLDPTLAFRYSCGHGICGSDAVSINGTPTLLCTAKVEEYAKPKSNQNMAKATAGDGFRRTGDVEQTTGKPVIDLNTKKASENGNQPKDANQRPSGSNNPDTLGNSTENHDNTSGLAVIEIAPLPGFPVLRDLIVDIDQMMNQIKKLEPYLKADGKLATTEDGKIDMFEYLQNPEELKRYELLSNCISCGVCEGSCPVYAGGEAFIGPAALIAASRFISDSRDEATNQRLDDIATADGIAACQSVRACSRECPRGIDVGEEMWQLTERVKSRQGR
;
A
#
# COMPACT_ATOMS: atom_id res chain seq x y z
N MET A 1 42.60 -4.87 -20.06
CA MET A 1 41.28 -5.26 -19.56
C MET A 1 41.39 -5.19 -18.05
N SER A 2 40.96 -4.08 -17.48
CA SER A 2 40.98 -3.85 -16.03
C SER A 2 39.89 -4.71 -15.40
N GLU A 3 40.28 -5.64 -14.55
CA GLU A 3 39.36 -6.34 -13.64
C GLU A 3 38.80 -5.30 -12.67
N ASP A 4 37.58 -4.84 -12.95
CA ASP A 4 36.80 -4.09 -11.97
C ASP A 4 36.57 -5.03 -10.79
N ALA A 5 37.24 -4.74 -9.67
CA ALA A 5 37.06 -5.44 -8.41
C ALA A 5 35.56 -5.33 -8.04
N ILE A 6 34.85 -6.44 -8.18
CA ILE A 6 33.44 -6.55 -7.79
C ILE A 6 33.41 -6.36 -6.29
N HIS A 7 33.09 -5.14 -5.85
CA HIS A 7 32.86 -4.86 -4.42
C HIS A 7 31.63 -5.62 -3.96
N SER A 8 31.84 -6.78 -3.35
CA SER A 8 30.78 -7.49 -2.65
C SER A 8 30.52 -6.82 -1.30
N THR A 9 29.26 -6.61 -0.98
CA THR A 9 28.83 -6.07 0.32
C THR A 9 27.98 -7.11 1.02
N THR A 10 28.28 -7.41 2.28
CA THR A 10 27.48 -8.33 3.06
C THR A 10 26.31 -7.58 3.69
N VAL A 11 25.09 -8.08 3.49
CA VAL A 11 23.86 -7.53 4.06
C VAL A 11 23.07 -8.58 4.81
N THR A 12 22.32 -8.16 5.82
CA THR A 12 21.36 -9.02 6.52
C THR A 12 19.97 -8.75 6.01
N ILE A 13 19.31 -9.76 5.45
CA ILE A 13 17.92 -9.72 5.05
C ILE A 13 17.08 -10.29 6.18
N ARG A 14 16.27 -9.44 6.82
CA ARG A 14 15.35 -9.82 7.88
C ARG A 14 13.96 -9.99 7.33
N ILE A 15 13.40 -11.20 7.39
CA ILE A 15 12.10 -11.52 6.78
C ILE A 15 11.07 -11.81 7.86
N HIS A 16 9.94 -11.10 7.80
CA HIS A 16 8.75 -11.43 8.59
C HIS A 16 8.04 -12.61 7.96
N ARG A 17 8.04 -13.73 8.67
CA ARG A 17 7.48 -14.99 8.19
C ARG A 17 6.18 -15.32 8.88
N PHE A 18 5.32 -16.04 8.17
CA PHE A 18 4.07 -16.57 8.69
C PHE A 18 3.85 -18.00 8.22
N THR A 19 3.67 -18.91 9.18
CA THR A 19 3.28 -20.30 8.90
C THR A 19 1.84 -20.52 9.36
N PRO A 20 0.89 -20.80 8.45
CA PRO A 20 -0.47 -21.09 8.83
C PRO A 20 -0.53 -22.39 9.61
N LYS A 21 -1.39 -22.47 10.66
CA LYS A 21 -1.69 -23.73 11.33
C LYS A 21 -2.43 -24.64 10.36
N SER A 22 -1.92 -25.86 10.19
CA SER A 22 -2.65 -26.93 9.52
C SER A 22 -3.90 -27.27 10.36
N GLY A 23 -5.03 -26.67 9.99
CA GLY A 23 -6.35 -27.10 10.45
C GLY A 23 -6.90 -28.15 9.50
N PRO A 24 -7.91 -28.94 9.89
CA PRO A 24 -8.60 -29.78 8.93
C PRO A 24 -9.05 -28.90 7.77
N GLU A 25 -8.70 -29.29 6.54
CA GLU A 25 -9.14 -28.65 5.33
C GLU A 25 -10.68 -28.60 5.36
N HIS A 26 -11.21 -27.46 5.78
CA HIS A 26 -12.59 -27.17 5.46
C HIS A 26 -12.60 -27.01 3.92
N ALA A 27 -12.89 -28.13 3.26
CA ALA A 27 -13.25 -28.16 1.86
C ALA A 27 -14.07 -26.89 1.59
N ARG A 28 -13.56 -26.04 0.71
CA ARG A 28 -14.28 -24.87 0.20
C ARG A 28 -15.57 -25.43 -0.37
N ARG A 29 -16.62 -25.47 0.44
CA ARG A 29 -17.96 -25.68 -0.08
C ARG A 29 -18.26 -24.43 -0.89
N HIS A 30 -18.04 -24.54 -2.19
CA HIS A 30 -18.73 -23.73 -3.15
C HIS A 30 -20.23 -24.00 -2.94
N SER A 31 -20.83 -23.29 -2.01
CA SER A 31 -22.28 -23.20 -1.95
C SER A 31 -22.70 -22.27 -3.08
N SER A 32 -22.74 -22.79 -4.28
CA SER A 32 -23.54 -22.26 -5.36
C SER A 32 -25.01 -22.50 -4.99
N SER A 33 -25.52 -21.69 -4.06
CA SER A 33 -26.95 -21.58 -3.85
C SER A 33 -27.47 -20.59 -4.89
N PRO A 34 -28.35 -20.99 -5.82
CA PRO A 34 -28.95 -20.09 -6.82
C PRO A 34 -29.91 -19.06 -6.19
N PHE A 35 -30.21 -19.18 -4.91
CA PHE A 35 -31.14 -18.31 -4.16
C PHE A 35 -30.44 -17.73 -2.93
N GLY A 36 -29.51 -16.79 -3.17
CA GLY A 36 -28.90 -15.98 -2.11
C GLY A 36 -29.92 -15.01 -1.53
N GLY A 37 -30.40 -15.28 -0.30
CA GLY A 37 -31.23 -14.37 0.44
C GLY A 37 -30.54 -13.02 0.60
N LYS A 38 -31.27 -11.91 0.36
CA LYS A 38 -30.82 -10.52 0.54
C LYS A 38 -30.33 -10.33 1.98
N ALA A 39 -29.00 -10.18 2.14
CA ALA A 39 -28.43 -9.73 3.40
C ALA A 39 -28.89 -8.30 3.66
N ARG A 40 -29.51 -8.06 4.82
CA ARG A 40 -29.98 -6.76 5.27
C ARG A 40 -28.78 -5.80 5.46
N GLY A 41 -28.75 -4.69 4.71
CA GLY A 41 -28.20 -3.42 5.17
C GLY A 41 -26.68 -3.33 5.36
N GLY A 42 -25.85 -4.10 4.67
CA GLY A 42 -24.40 -3.88 4.63
C GLY A 42 -24.01 -3.05 3.41
N SER A 43 -23.03 -2.14 3.58
CA SER A 43 -22.44 -1.44 2.45
C SER A 43 -21.96 -2.43 1.39
N PRO A 44 -22.19 -2.18 0.08
CA PRO A 44 -21.70 -3.05 -0.98
C PRO A 44 -20.16 -3.14 -1.02
N PHE A 45 -19.47 -2.20 -0.37
CA PHE A 45 -18.02 -2.11 -0.31
C PHE A 45 -17.45 -2.36 1.10
N GLY A 46 -18.31 -2.58 2.09
CA GLY A 46 -17.88 -2.87 3.45
C GLY A 46 -17.02 -4.13 3.54
N PRO A 47 -16.22 -4.29 4.60
CA PRO A 47 -15.40 -5.47 4.77
C PRO A 47 -16.28 -6.70 4.70
N SER A 48 -16.02 -7.56 3.71
CA SER A 48 -16.67 -8.87 3.64
C SER A 48 -16.53 -9.57 5.00
N PRO A 49 -17.62 -10.19 5.55
CA PRO A 49 -17.57 -10.85 6.86
C PRO A 49 -16.53 -11.99 6.97
N SER A 50 -15.77 -12.23 5.93
CA SER A 50 -14.78 -13.29 5.80
C SER A 50 -13.33 -12.83 5.78
N ARG A 51 -12.96 -11.67 6.37
CA ARG A 51 -11.57 -11.46 6.78
C ARG A 51 -11.22 -12.45 7.91
N ARG A 52 -11.36 -13.75 7.66
CA ARG A 52 -10.86 -14.78 8.56
C ARG A 52 -9.35 -14.65 8.59
N ARG A 53 -8.82 -13.96 9.62
CA ARG A 53 -7.40 -14.03 9.91
C ARG A 53 -7.01 -15.51 9.98
N ILE A 54 -6.20 -15.94 9.04
CA ILE A 54 -5.64 -17.29 9.06
C ILE A 54 -4.85 -17.41 10.34
N ARG A 55 -5.21 -18.38 11.20
CA ARG A 55 -4.47 -18.64 12.43
C ARG A 55 -3.14 -19.28 12.07
N GLY A 56 -2.06 -18.77 12.63
CA GLY A 56 -0.73 -19.24 12.35
C GLY A 56 0.29 -18.69 13.33
N ARG A 57 1.56 -19.00 13.08
CA ARG A 57 2.71 -18.51 13.86
C ARG A 57 3.42 -17.44 13.04
N HIS A 58 3.55 -16.25 13.60
CA HIS A 58 4.44 -15.20 13.08
C HIS A 58 5.81 -15.35 13.73
N PHE A 59 6.86 -15.18 12.96
CA PHE A 59 8.24 -15.15 13.42
C PHE A 59 9.09 -14.36 12.46
N THR A 60 10.27 -13.95 12.90
CA THR A 60 11.24 -13.22 12.09
C THR A 60 12.45 -14.12 11.87
N GLN A 61 13.01 -14.11 10.67
CA GLN A 61 14.19 -14.88 10.33
C GLN A 61 15.20 -14.01 9.58
N ASP A 62 16.46 -14.06 10.00
CA ASP A 62 17.55 -13.29 9.43
C ASP A 62 18.40 -14.20 8.54
N TYR A 63 18.81 -13.65 7.39
CA TYR A 63 19.71 -14.29 6.43
C TYR A 63 20.83 -13.33 6.09
N THR A 64 22.08 -13.77 6.24
CA THR A 64 23.24 -13.00 5.84
C THR A 64 23.69 -13.47 4.46
N ILE A 65 23.76 -12.55 3.51
CA ILE A 65 24.12 -12.84 2.13
C ILE A 65 25.13 -11.82 1.59
N GLU A 66 25.95 -12.25 0.66
CA GLU A 66 26.80 -11.36 -0.13
C GLU A 66 26.00 -10.81 -1.30
N THR A 67 26.12 -9.51 -1.54
CA THR A 67 25.42 -8.82 -2.62
C THR A 67 26.40 -8.03 -3.46
N HIS A 68 26.05 -7.84 -4.72
CA HIS A 68 26.82 -7.07 -5.69
C HIS A 68 26.06 -5.80 -6.10
N ALA A 69 26.80 -4.82 -6.61
CA ALA A 69 26.22 -3.59 -7.13
C ALA A 69 25.13 -3.88 -8.18
N GLY A 70 23.99 -3.18 -8.07
CA GLY A 70 22.85 -3.30 -8.99
C GLY A 70 21.91 -4.46 -8.73
N GLN A 71 22.18 -5.35 -7.76
CA GLN A 71 21.26 -6.43 -7.40
C GLN A 71 19.95 -5.90 -6.80
N THR A 72 18.85 -6.58 -7.13
CA THR A 72 17.53 -6.30 -6.56
C THR A 72 17.30 -7.10 -5.28
N VAL A 73 16.35 -6.65 -4.46
CA VAL A 73 15.91 -7.41 -3.29
C VAL A 73 15.27 -8.75 -3.71
N LEU A 74 14.65 -8.81 -4.90
CA LEU A 74 14.16 -10.07 -5.47
C LEU A 74 15.28 -11.08 -5.69
N ASP A 75 16.41 -10.65 -6.25
CA ASP A 75 17.58 -11.54 -6.48
C ASP A 75 18.08 -12.14 -5.17
N CYS A 76 18.09 -11.33 -4.10
CA CYS A 76 18.44 -11.78 -2.77
C CYS A 76 17.47 -12.85 -2.24
N LEU A 77 16.17 -12.65 -2.39
CA LEU A 77 15.16 -13.64 -1.96
C LEU A 77 15.24 -14.94 -2.78
N LEU A 78 15.56 -14.83 -4.08
CA LEU A 78 15.77 -16.00 -4.95
C LEU A 78 16.99 -16.79 -4.51
N ALA A 79 18.10 -16.12 -4.18
CA ALA A 79 19.31 -16.76 -3.65
C ALA A 79 19.02 -17.43 -2.29
N ILE A 80 18.36 -16.74 -1.36
CA ILE A 80 17.95 -17.31 -0.07
C ILE A 80 17.10 -18.56 -0.29
N LYS A 81 16.09 -18.49 -1.16
CA LYS A 81 15.19 -19.63 -1.43
C LYS A 81 15.91 -20.81 -2.06
N ARG A 82 16.87 -20.57 -2.94
CA ARG A 82 17.64 -21.62 -3.64
C ARG A 82 18.66 -22.27 -2.72
N ASP A 83 19.41 -21.48 -1.95
CA ASP A 83 20.65 -21.92 -1.33
C ASP A 83 20.50 -22.09 0.20
N LEU A 84 19.62 -21.35 0.87
CA LEU A 84 19.54 -21.30 2.33
C LEU A 84 18.22 -21.85 2.88
N ASP A 85 17.09 -21.44 2.31
CA ASP A 85 15.76 -21.83 2.83
C ASP A 85 14.71 -22.01 1.70
N PRO A 86 14.57 -23.22 1.18
CA PRO A 86 13.59 -23.53 0.12
C PRO A 86 12.13 -23.39 0.60
N THR A 87 11.88 -23.27 1.91
CA THR A 87 10.51 -23.12 2.46
C THR A 87 9.99 -21.71 2.39
N LEU A 88 10.86 -20.72 2.14
CA LEU A 88 10.48 -19.31 2.03
C LEU A 88 9.47 -19.11 0.89
N ALA A 89 8.32 -18.50 1.21
CA ALA A 89 7.23 -18.29 0.27
C ALA A 89 7.03 -16.81 -0.08
N PHE A 90 7.17 -16.49 -1.34
CA PHE A 90 6.89 -15.17 -1.93
C PHE A 90 6.43 -15.34 -3.38
N ARG A 91 5.80 -14.30 -3.92
CA ARG A 91 5.38 -14.27 -5.32
C ARG A 91 6.37 -13.48 -6.16
N TYR A 92 6.60 -13.93 -7.36
CA TYR A 92 7.32 -13.19 -8.39
C TYR A 92 6.93 -13.72 -9.77
N SER A 93 7.12 -12.93 -10.82
CA SER A 93 6.83 -13.34 -12.19
C SER A 93 7.76 -12.66 -13.18
N CYS A 94 7.44 -11.42 -13.64
CA CYS A 94 8.16 -10.77 -14.74
C CYS A 94 9.58 -10.29 -14.38
N GLY A 95 9.86 -9.93 -13.14
CA GLY A 95 11.13 -9.35 -12.71
C GLY A 95 11.41 -7.91 -13.20
N HIS A 96 10.42 -7.23 -13.79
CA HIS A 96 10.62 -5.93 -14.47
C HIS A 96 9.64 -4.83 -14.01
N GLY A 97 8.96 -5.00 -12.86
CA GLY A 97 8.04 -4.00 -12.33
C GLY A 97 6.73 -3.82 -13.13
N ILE A 98 6.32 -4.83 -13.93
CA ILE A 98 5.17 -4.74 -14.82
C ILE A 98 3.99 -5.60 -14.35
N CYS A 99 4.23 -6.75 -13.71
CA CYS A 99 3.16 -7.65 -13.30
C CYS A 99 2.60 -7.35 -11.90
N GLY A 100 3.34 -6.65 -11.05
CA GLY A 100 2.93 -6.30 -9.69
C GLY A 100 2.77 -7.46 -8.72
N SER A 101 3.23 -8.68 -9.09
CA SER A 101 3.01 -9.89 -8.29
C SER A 101 3.87 -9.96 -7.02
N ASP A 102 4.97 -9.22 -6.98
CA ASP A 102 6.01 -9.24 -5.96
C ASP A 102 5.96 -8.05 -5.00
N ALA A 103 4.76 -7.47 -4.83
CA ALA A 103 4.55 -6.35 -3.91
C ALA A 103 4.68 -6.80 -2.44
N VAL A 104 5.52 -6.08 -1.69
CA VAL A 104 5.82 -6.30 -0.27
C VAL A 104 6.06 -4.97 0.44
N SER A 105 6.41 -5.00 1.72
CA SER A 105 6.95 -3.86 2.45
C SER A 105 8.44 -4.06 2.70
N ILE A 106 9.28 -3.09 2.29
CA ILE A 106 10.72 -3.07 2.57
C ILE A 106 11.02 -1.92 3.51
N ASN A 107 11.61 -2.18 4.66
CA ASN A 107 11.88 -1.18 5.71
C ASN A 107 10.64 -0.35 6.09
N GLY A 108 9.44 -0.96 6.03
CA GLY A 108 8.16 -0.32 6.32
C GLY A 108 7.52 0.41 5.13
N THR A 109 8.17 0.46 3.96
CA THR A 109 7.65 1.11 2.75
C THR A 109 7.13 0.06 1.75
N PRO A 110 5.84 0.10 1.36
CA PRO A 110 5.29 -0.76 0.31
C PRO A 110 5.96 -0.51 -1.05
N THR A 111 6.46 -1.56 -1.68
CA THR A 111 7.16 -1.48 -2.98
C THR A 111 7.16 -2.84 -3.68
N LEU A 112 7.81 -2.92 -4.86
CA LEU A 112 8.03 -4.15 -5.61
C LEU A 112 9.44 -4.68 -5.36
N LEU A 113 9.59 -5.98 -5.10
CA LEU A 113 10.90 -6.63 -4.88
C LEU A 113 11.83 -6.52 -6.08
N CYS A 114 11.29 -6.65 -7.29
CA CYS A 114 12.07 -6.71 -8.53
C CYS A 114 12.63 -5.37 -9.01
N THR A 115 12.13 -4.26 -8.47
CA THR A 115 12.62 -2.91 -8.78
C THR A 115 13.42 -2.29 -7.65
N ALA A 116 13.30 -2.83 -6.44
CA ALA A 116 14.00 -2.36 -5.25
C ALA A 116 15.47 -2.80 -5.27
N LYS A 117 16.40 -1.86 -5.41
CA LYS A 117 17.83 -2.15 -5.37
C LYS A 117 18.34 -2.26 -3.95
N VAL A 118 19.19 -3.25 -3.69
CA VAL A 118 19.77 -3.48 -2.35
C VAL A 118 20.47 -2.24 -1.82
N GLU A 119 21.19 -1.50 -2.66
CA GLU A 119 21.95 -0.30 -2.30
C GLU A 119 21.07 0.82 -1.72
N GLU A 120 19.80 0.91 -2.14
CA GLU A 120 18.86 1.94 -1.69
C GLU A 120 18.37 1.67 -0.26
N TYR A 121 18.26 0.39 0.11
CA TYR A 121 17.69 -0.06 1.38
C TYR A 121 18.75 -0.50 2.41
N ALA A 122 19.96 -0.85 1.98
CA ALA A 122 21.06 -1.31 2.83
C ALA A 122 21.81 -0.18 3.55
N LYS A 123 21.27 1.03 3.59
CA LYS A 123 21.92 2.17 4.28
C LYS A 123 21.94 1.91 5.78
N PRO A 124 23.10 2.10 6.46
CA PRO A 124 23.15 2.04 7.90
C PRO A 124 22.14 3.06 8.46
N LYS A 125 21.30 2.63 9.38
CA LYS A 125 20.41 3.55 10.09
C LYS A 125 21.31 4.56 10.83
N SER A 126 21.53 5.75 10.26
CA SER A 126 21.99 6.89 11.02
C SER A 126 20.98 7.06 12.15
N ASN A 127 21.49 7.25 13.38
CA ASN A 127 20.75 7.34 14.64
C ASN A 127 19.58 8.35 14.58
N GLN A 128 18.59 8.05 13.77
CA GLN A 128 17.29 8.69 13.87
C GLN A 128 16.49 7.82 14.83
N ASN A 129 16.19 8.38 15.99
CA ASN A 129 15.21 7.87 16.93
C ASN A 129 13.90 7.63 16.18
N MET A 130 13.78 6.46 15.54
CA MET A 130 12.49 5.97 15.10
C MET A 130 11.75 5.59 16.37
N ALA A 131 10.91 6.53 16.86
CA ALA A 131 9.84 6.17 17.75
C ALA A 131 9.19 4.91 17.18
N LYS A 132 9.16 3.83 17.95
CA LYS A 132 8.44 2.60 17.63
C LYS A 132 7.04 3.05 17.23
N ALA A 133 6.72 2.95 15.95
CA ALA A 133 5.35 3.05 15.48
C ALA A 133 4.62 1.81 16.03
N THR A 134 4.02 1.95 17.19
CA THR A 134 2.98 1.03 17.65
C THR A 134 1.85 1.11 16.63
N ALA A 135 1.23 -0.02 16.33
CA ALA A 135 0.10 -0.12 15.42
C ALA A 135 -1.03 0.84 15.88
N GLY A 136 -1.03 2.07 15.38
CA GLY A 136 -1.90 3.17 15.79
C GLY A 136 -1.30 4.56 15.59
N ASP A 137 0.02 4.71 15.52
CA ASP A 137 0.71 6.01 15.47
C ASP A 137 1.34 6.31 14.09
N GLY A 138 0.69 5.95 13.01
CA GLY A 138 1.18 6.19 11.64
C GLY A 138 1.01 7.63 11.12
N PHE A 139 0.73 8.62 11.99
CA PHE A 139 0.50 9.99 11.55
C PHE A 139 1.78 10.83 11.71
N ARG A 140 2.59 10.95 10.67
CA ARG A 140 3.59 12.02 10.60
C ARG A 140 2.86 13.34 10.40
N ARG A 141 2.96 14.22 11.40
CA ARG A 141 2.54 15.62 11.27
C ARG A 141 3.35 16.27 10.16
N THR A 142 2.69 17.06 9.32
CA THR A 142 3.23 17.80 8.17
C THR A 142 4.28 18.88 8.52
N GLY A 143 4.98 18.76 9.65
CA GLY A 143 6.04 19.68 10.10
C GLY A 143 7.47 19.19 9.88
N ASP A 144 7.70 17.93 9.53
CA ASP A 144 9.04 17.34 9.52
C ASP A 144 9.63 17.16 8.11
N VAL A 145 9.13 17.89 7.12
CA VAL A 145 9.78 17.98 5.80
C VAL A 145 10.82 19.06 5.86
N GLU A 146 12.06 18.66 5.95
CA GLU A 146 13.22 19.53 5.81
C GLU A 146 13.15 20.24 4.45
N GLN A 147 13.06 21.57 4.49
CA GLN A 147 12.94 22.44 3.32
C GLN A 147 14.24 22.43 2.53
N THR A 148 14.26 21.77 1.39
CA THR A 148 15.28 21.97 0.37
C THR A 148 14.65 22.56 -0.89
N THR A 149 14.06 23.74 -0.80
CA THR A 149 13.96 24.71 -1.92
C THR A 149 13.41 26.03 -1.36
N GLY A 150 14.22 27.10 -1.44
CA GLY A 150 13.85 28.42 -0.97
C GLY A 150 12.73 29.05 -1.77
N LYS A 151 11.53 29.08 -1.21
CA LYS A 151 10.49 30.06 -1.51
C LYS A 151 9.79 30.42 -0.20
N PRO A 152 9.52 31.71 0.07
CA PRO A 152 8.96 32.16 1.34
C PRO A 152 7.51 31.73 1.48
N VAL A 153 7.21 31.06 2.60
CA VAL A 153 5.83 30.77 3.02
C VAL A 153 5.30 32.02 3.70
N ILE A 154 4.22 32.58 3.20
CA ILE A 154 3.51 33.71 3.80
C ILE A 154 2.74 33.16 5.03
N ASP A 155 3.15 33.64 6.19
CA ASP A 155 2.53 33.31 7.47
C ASP A 155 1.28 34.22 7.68
N LEU A 156 0.10 33.62 7.68
CA LEU A 156 -1.19 34.31 7.84
C LEU A 156 -1.77 34.11 9.25
N ASN A 157 -0.98 34.25 10.33
CA ASN A 157 -1.58 34.30 11.66
C ASN A 157 -0.73 35.11 12.67
N THR A 158 -0.71 36.46 12.49
CA THR A 158 -0.40 37.36 13.58
C THR A 158 -1.62 38.19 13.91
N LYS A 159 -2.35 37.79 14.92
CA LYS A 159 -3.15 38.75 15.72
C LYS A 159 -2.88 38.51 17.20
N LYS A 160 -2.35 39.59 17.77
CA LYS A 160 -2.06 39.88 19.17
C LYS A 160 -3.24 39.57 20.12
N ALA A 161 -2.93 39.07 21.30
CA ALA A 161 -3.59 39.51 22.50
C ALA A 161 -2.62 39.36 23.70
N SER A 162 -2.49 40.41 24.41
CA SER A 162 -1.65 40.73 25.56
C SER A 162 -2.19 40.18 26.89
N GLU A 163 -1.24 39.92 27.80
CA GLU A 163 -1.28 40.15 29.25
C GLU A 163 -2.34 39.50 30.16
N ASN A 164 -1.90 38.71 31.09
CA ASN A 164 -1.86 38.84 32.56
C ASN A 164 -1.79 37.44 33.20
N GLY A 165 -0.79 37.10 33.88
CA GLY A 165 -0.42 37.24 35.30
C GLY A 165 -1.26 36.39 36.24
N ASN A 166 -0.69 35.28 36.75
CA ASN A 166 -0.57 34.95 38.17
C ASN A 166 -0.23 33.46 38.38
N GLN A 167 0.90 33.25 39.03
CA GLN A 167 1.16 32.06 39.88
C GLN A 167 0.48 32.26 41.24
N PRO A 168 0.19 31.19 42.03
CA PRO A 168 1.16 30.64 42.96
C PRO A 168 1.08 29.09 43.13
N LYS A 169 2.25 28.50 43.33
CA LYS A 169 2.90 27.81 44.47
C LYS A 169 2.10 26.79 45.30
N ASP A 170 2.87 25.73 45.57
CA ASP A 170 2.95 24.84 46.75
C ASP A 170 2.10 23.57 46.69
N ALA A 171 2.73 22.49 46.76
CA ALA A 171 3.52 21.72 47.72
C ALA A 171 2.90 20.36 48.02
N ASN A 172 3.74 19.37 47.95
CA ASN A 172 3.96 18.36 49.00
C ASN A 172 3.52 16.88 48.78
N GLN A 173 4.55 16.08 48.85
CA GLN A 173 4.72 14.83 49.61
C GLN A 173 4.29 13.50 49.02
N ARG A 174 5.38 12.70 48.86
CA ARG A 174 5.40 11.20 48.94
C ARG A 174 4.88 10.70 50.30
N PRO A 175 4.50 9.40 50.42
CA PRO A 175 5.51 8.39 50.74
C PRO A 175 5.32 6.98 50.10
N SER A 176 6.43 6.39 49.78
CA SER A 176 7.06 5.15 50.26
C SER A 176 6.23 3.87 50.39
N GLY A 177 6.70 2.84 49.66
CA GLY A 177 7.02 1.53 50.27
C GLY A 177 6.11 0.34 49.94
N SER A 178 6.57 -0.60 49.16
CA SER A 178 6.82 -1.96 49.69
C SER A 178 7.40 -2.88 48.61
N ASN A 179 8.44 -3.55 49.00
CA ASN A 179 9.16 -4.63 48.34
C ASN A 179 8.28 -5.89 48.26
N ASN A 180 8.37 -6.63 47.12
CA ASN A 180 8.43 -8.08 47.19
C ASN A 180 9.17 -8.64 45.97
N PRO A 181 10.12 -9.57 46.20
CA PRO A 181 10.92 -10.19 45.13
C PRO A 181 10.29 -11.52 44.69
N ASP A 182 10.84 -12.07 43.63
CA ASP A 182 10.69 -13.41 43.08
C ASP A 182 9.71 -13.57 41.92
N THR A 183 10.27 -13.47 40.73
CA THR A 183 10.03 -14.48 39.68
C THR A 183 11.24 -14.48 38.74
N LEU A 184 12.04 -15.55 38.83
CA LEU A 184 13.06 -15.90 37.83
C LEU A 184 12.35 -16.15 36.48
N GLY A 185 12.52 -15.25 35.52
CA GLY A 185 12.20 -15.43 34.12
C GLY A 185 13.49 -15.42 33.35
N ASN A 186 13.90 -16.58 32.89
CA ASN A 186 15.06 -16.87 32.08
C ASN A 186 14.94 -16.12 30.71
N SER A 187 15.44 -14.90 30.61
CA SER A 187 15.66 -14.23 29.36
C SER A 187 17.00 -14.69 28.83
N THR A 188 16.98 -15.60 27.88
CA THR A 188 18.10 -15.87 26.98
C THR A 188 18.38 -14.60 26.20
N GLU A 189 19.33 -13.83 26.69
CA GLU A 189 19.95 -12.74 25.94
C GLU A 189 20.74 -13.39 24.77
N ASN A 190 20.12 -13.41 23.59
CA ASN A 190 20.87 -13.57 22.36
C ASN A 190 21.69 -12.29 22.16
N HIS A 191 22.97 -12.35 22.49
CA HIS A 191 23.95 -11.38 22.09
C HIS A 191 24.02 -11.36 20.57
N ASP A 192 23.26 -10.42 19.95
CA ASP A 192 23.40 -10.02 18.56
C ASP A 192 24.74 -9.29 18.40
N ASN A 193 25.77 -10.05 18.08
CA ASN A 193 27.08 -9.54 17.73
C ASN A 193 27.15 -9.22 16.22
N THR A 194 26.14 -8.47 15.69
CA THR A 194 26.09 -7.97 14.31
C THR A 194 26.28 -6.46 14.29
N SER A 195 27.29 -5.98 15.00
CA SER A 195 27.69 -4.57 14.94
C SER A 195 28.35 -4.27 13.58
N GLY A 196 27.57 -3.73 12.63
CA GLY A 196 28.07 -3.14 11.39
C GLY A 196 27.39 -3.54 10.08
N LEU A 197 26.62 -4.63 10.00
CA LEU A 197 25.96 -5.03 8.76
C LEU A 197 24.66 -4.24 8.55
N ALA A 198 24.46 -3.79 7.30
CA ALA A 198 23.19 -3.17 6.93
C ALA A 198 22.07 -4.21 6.98
N VAL A 199 20.94 -3.86 7.59
CA VAL A 199 19.77 -4.75 7.72
C VAL A 199 18.65 -4.23 6.82
N ILE A 200 18.16 -5.09 5.92
CA ILE A 200 16.97 -4.85 5.10
C ILE A 200 15.83 -5.68 5.66
N GLU A 201 14.80 -5.04 6.15
CA GLU A 201 13.62 -5.68 6.72
C GLU A 201 12.54 -5.85 5.66
N ILE A 202 12.04 -7.08 5.46
CA ILE A 202 11.01 -7.41 4.47
C ILE A 202 9.81 -8.01 5.18
N ALA A 203 8.64 -7.40 4.95
CA ALA A 203 7.37 -7.83 5.51
C ALA A 203 6.31 -8.00 4.41
N PRO A 204 5.24 -8.77 4.65
CA PRO A 204 4.12 -8.85 3.71
C PRO A 204 3.48 -7.48 3.50
N LEU A 205 2.84 -7.28 2.34
CA LEU A 205 2.18 -6.02 2.00
C LEU A 205 1.12 -5.66 3.05
N PRO A 206 1.17 -4.45 3.65
CA PRO A 206 0.23 -4.03 4.69
C PRO A 206 -1.22 -3.98 4.19
N GLY A 207 -2.18 -4.15 5.09
CA GLY A 207 -3.62 -4.05 4.78
C GLY A 207 -4.23 -5.30 4.15
N PHE A 208 -3.44 -6.32 3.86
CA PHE A 208 -3.90 -7.57 3.28
C PHE A 208 -3.74 -8.75 4.24
N PRO A 209 -4.67 -9.73 4.23
CA PRO A 209 -4.51 -10.95 5.02
C PRO A 209 -3.30 -11.76 4.54
N VAL A 210 -2.44 -12.18 5.47
CA VAL A 210 -1.26 -12.99 5.15
C VAL A 210 -1.68 -14.46 5.00
N LEU A 211 -1.33 -15.06 3.87
CA LEU A 211 -1.57 -16.48 3.58
C LEU A 211 -0.39 -17.35 4.05
N ARG A 212 0.83 -16.95 3.68
CA ARG A 212 2.08 -17.60 4.07
C ARG A 212 3.25 -16.66 3.82
N ASP A 213 4.13 -16.48 4.77
CA ASP A 213 5.32 -15.62 4.69
C ASP A 213 5.00 -14.24 4.08
N LEU A 214 5.52 -13.94 2.89
CA LEU A 214 5.28 -12.69 2.16
C LEU A 214 4.06 -12.73 1.22
N ILE A 215 3.38 -13.88 1.13
CA ILE A 215 2.19 -14.05 0.27
C ILE A 215 0.95 -13.55 0.98
N VAL A 216 0.26 -12.59 0.39
CA VAL A 216 -0.98 -12.02 0.88
C VAL A 216 -2.18 -12.37 0.00
N ASP A 217 -3.39 -12.27 0.58
CA ASP A 217 -4.66 -12.44 -0.13
C ASP A 217 -5.12 -11.10 -0.71
N ILE A 218 -5.14 -10.98 -2.03
CA ILE A 218 -5.56 -9.79 -2.77
C ILE A 218 -7.00 -9.89 -3.30
N ASP A 219 -7.73 -10.95 -3.01
CA ASP A 219 -9.07 -11.19 -3.58
C ASP A 219 -10.04 -10.06 -3.29
N GLN A 220 -9.97 -9.47 -2.09
CA GLN A 220 -10.84 -8.33 -1.74
C GLN A 220 -10.61 -7.14 -2.68
N MET A 221 -9.35 -6.72 -2.87
CA MET A 221 -8.98 -5.61 -3.77
C MET A 221 -9.46 -5.93 -5.21
N MET A 222 -9.17 -7.13 -5.70
CA MET A 222 -9.58 -7.53 -7.05
C MET A 222 -11.09 -7.55 -7.22
N ASN A 223 -11.84 -7.96 -6.18
CA ASN A 223 -13.30 -7.95 -6.21
C ASN A 223 -13.87 -6.52 -6.18
N GLN A 224 -13.23 -5.59 -5.46
CA GLN A 224 -13.60 -4.19 -5.47
C GLN A 224 -13.38 -3.55 -6.85
N ILE A 225 -12.24 -3.82 -7.47
CA ILE A 225 -11.96 -3.40 -8.87
C ILE A 225 -13.04 -3.95 -9.81
N LYS A 226 -13.34 -5.24 -9.74
CA LYS A 226 -14.36 -5.88 -10.60
C LYS A 226 -15.76 -5.29 -10.43
N LYS A 227 -16.15 -4.91 -9.21
CA LYS A 227 -17.46 -4.30 -8.94
C LYS A 227 -17.67 -2.96 -9.65
N LEU A 228 -16.58 -2.23 -9.92
CA LEU A 228 -16.63 -0.96 -10.65
C LEU A 228 -16.56 -1.15 -12.17
N GLU A 229 -16.69 -2.40 -12.65
CA GLU A 229 -16.78 -2.74 -14.07
C GLU A 229 -15.69 -2.07 -14.92
N PRO A 230 -14.39 -2.46 -14.73
CA PRO A 230 -13.25 -1.79 -15.33
C PRO A 230 -13.09 -2.16 -16.82
N TYR A 231 -14.09 -1.85 -17.62
CA TYR A 231 -14.11 -2.01 -19.07
C TYR A 231 -14.92 -0.88 -19.71
N LEU A 232 -14.59 -0.55 -20.96
CA LEU A 232 -15.26 0.51 -21.70
C LEU A 232 -16.74 0.15 -21.95
N LYS A 233 -17.63 1.07 -21.64
CA LYS A 233 -19.06 0.98 -21.94
C LYS A 233 -19.39 2.02 -23.01
N ALA A 234 -19.46 1.60 -24.26
CA ALA A 234 -19.79 2.46 -25.39
C ALA A 234 -20.91 1.82 -26.21
N ASP A 235 -21.91 2.60 -26.63
CA ASP A 235 -23.06 2.15 -27.41
C ASP A 235 -22.75 1.94 -28.90
N GLY A 236 -21.50 1.63 -29.21
CA GLY A 236 -21.11 1.18 -30.55
C GLY A 236 -21.36 2.18 -31.68
N LYS A 237 -21.28 3.49 -31.39
CA LYS A 237 -21.17 4.48 -32.48
C LYS A 237 -19.82 4.31 -33.14
N LEU A 238 -19.79 3.44 -34.10
CA LEU A 238 -18.61 3.17 -34.89
C LEU A 238 -18.30 4.37 -35.77
N ALA A 239 -17.03 4.73 -35.87
CA ALA A 239 -16.58 5.69 -36.84
C ALA A 239 -17.06 5.26 -38.25
N THR A 240 -17.48 6.22 -39.06
CA THR A 240 -17.75 5.95 -40.49
C THR A 240 -16.53 6.42 -41.28
N THR A 241 -16.07 5.56 -42.20
CA THR A 241 -15.05 5.92 -43.18
C THR A 241 -15.58 7.00 -44.15
N GLU A 242 -14.69 7.64 -44.88
CA GLU A 242 -15.07 8.63 -45.92
C GLU A 242 -16.07 8.08 -46.95
N ASP A 243 -16.07 6.77 -47.18
CA ASP A 243 -17.00 6.05 -48.05
C ASP A 243 -18.34 5.73 -47.40
N GLY A 244 -18.61 6.20 -46.18
CA GLY A 244 -19.83 5.94 -45.42
C GLY A 244 -19.96 4.52 -44.88
N LYS A 245 -18.87 3.72 -44.90
CA LYS A 245 -18.81 2.39 -44.27
C LYS A 245 -18.46 2.52 -42.80
N ILE A 246 -19.04 1.66 -41.97
CA ILE A 246 -18.73 1.61 -40.57
C ILE A 246 -17.31 1.07 -40.38
N ASP A 247 -16.43 1.85 -39.72
CA ASP A 247 -15.16 1.36 -39.25
C ASP A 247 -15.38 0.51 -37.98
N MET A 248 -15.35 -0.80 -38.12
CA MET A 248 -15.63 -1.73 -37.04
C MET A 248 -14.48 -1.84 -36.02
N PHE A 249 -13.35 -1.21 -36.28
CA PHE A 249 -12.13 -1.44 -35.50
C PHE A 249 -11.67 -0.20 -34.70
N GLU A 250 -12.21 0.98 -34.96
CA GLU A 250 -11.76 2.20 -34.30
C GLU A 250 -12.89 2.98 -33.63
N TYR A 251 -12.72 3.25 -32.34
CA TYR A 251 -13.46 4.30 -31.65
C TYR A 251 -12.67 5.60 -31.75
N LEU A 252 -13.33 6.68 -32.19
CA LEU A 252 -12.70 7.99 -32.28
C LEU A 252 -12.22 8.44 -30.91
N GLN A 253 -10.94 8.74 -30.80
CA GLN A 253 -10.29 9.27 -29.61
C GLN A 253 -9.50 10.51 -29.93
N ASN A 254 -9.82 11.61 -29.24
CA ASN A 254 -9.03 12.83 -29.32
C ASN A 254 -7.74 12.69 -28.52
N PRO A 255 -6.55 13.04 -29.07
CA PRO A 255 -5.28 12.97 -28.33
C PRO A 255 -5.27 13.77 -27.03
N GLU A 256 -5.92 14.92 -26.97
CA GLU A 256 -6.01 15.74 -25.74
C GLU A 256 -6.87 15.06 -24.66
N GLU A 257 -7.86 14.29 -25.04
CA GLU A 257 -8.68 13.51 -24.12
C GLU A 257 -7.95 12.24 -23.65
N LEU A 258 -7.18 11.60 -24.55
CA LEU A 258 -6.34 10.47 -24.21
C LEU A 258 -5.35 10.82 -23.09
N LYS A 259 -4.72 11.98 -23.16
CA LYS A 259 -3.78 12.46 -22.14
C LYS A 259 -4.36 12.47 -20.72
N ARG A 260 -5.68 12.58 -20.55
CA ARG A 260 -6.34 12.65 -19.25
C ARG A 260 -6.27 11.33 -18.49
N TYR A 261 -6.19 10.20 -19.18
CA TYR A 261 -6.18 8.87 -18.55
C TYR A 261 -5.04 7.96 -19.03
N GLU A 262 -4.18 8.41 -19.93
CA GLU A 262 -3.06 7.63 -20.45
C GLU A 262 -2.20 7.05 -19.32
N LEU A 263 -1.81 7.90 -18.37
CA LEU A 263 -1.01 7.48 -17.22
C LEU A 263 -1.76 6.47 -16.32
N LEU A 264 -3.10 6.65 -16.17
CA LEU A 264 -3.94 5.75 -15.37
C LEU A 264 -3.98 4.32 -15.97
N SER A 265 -3.86 4.22 -17.30
CA SER A 265 -3.80 2.95 -18.02
C SER A 265 -2.57 2.11 -17.69
N ASN A 266 -1.53 2.72 -17.09
CA ASN A 266 -0.34 2.03 -16.62
C ASN A 266 -0.52 1.32 -15.27
N CYS A 267 -1.70 1.42 -14.64
CA CYS A 267 -1.97 0.73 -13.37
C CYS A 267 -1.91 -0.78 -13.55
N ILE A 268 -1.05 -1.43 -12.76
CA ILE A 268 -0.82 -2.88 -12.78
C ILE A 268 -1.53 -3.62 -11.64
N SER A 269 -2.40 -2.95 -10.90
CA SER A 269 -3.18 -3.51 -9.77
C SER A 269 -2.30 -4.24 -8.73
N CYS A 270 -1.10 -3.75 -8.47
CA CYS A 270 -0.12 -4.37 -7.57
C CYS A 270 -0.50 -4.28 -6.08
N GLY A 271 -1.41 -3.37 -5.69
CA GLY A 271 -1.82 -3.17 -4.30
C GLY A 271 -0.87 -2.31 -3.46
N VAL A 272 0.23 -1.79 -4.02
CA VAL A 272 1.17 -0.90 -3.28
C VAL A 272 0.45 0.33 -2.74
N CYS A 273 -0.42 0.94 -3.51
CA CYS A 273 -1.22 2.10 -3.08
C CYS A 273 -2.20 1.76 -1.94
N GLU A 274 -2.76 0.54 -1.91
CA GLU A 274 -3.58 0.01 -0.81
C GLU A 274 -2.73 -0.13 0.46
N GLY A 275 -1.57 -0.77 0.33
CA GLY A 275 -0.64 -0.97 1.44
C GLY A 275 -0.09 0.34 2.02
N SER A 276 0.01 1.38 1.20
CA SER A 276 0.47 2.72 1.61
C SER A 276 -0.65 3.59 2.18
N CYS A 277 -1.91 3.23 1.93
CA CYS A 277 -3.06 4.01 2.39
C CYS A 277 -3.38 3.69 3.86
N PRO A 278 -3.31 4.67 4.79
CA PRO A 278 -3.60 4.42 6.20
C PRO A 278 -5.04 4.00 6.45
N VAL A 279 -6.00 4.47 5.65
CA VAL A 279 -7.42 4.10 5.76
C VAL A 279 -7.61 2.63 5.37
N TYR A 280 -7.12 2.25 4.19
CA TYR A 280 -7.25 0.88 3.70
C TYR A 280 -6.44 -0.11 4.55
N ALA A 281 -5.17 0.19 4.79
CA ALA A 281 -4.29 -0.65 5.61
C ALA A 281 -4.74 -0.73 7.07
N GLY A 282 -5.38 0.32 7.60
CA GLY A 282 -6.02 0.34 8.92
C GLY A 282 -7.25 -0.56 9.05
N GLY A 283 -7.78 -1.03 7.92
CA GLY A 283 -8.94 -1.93 7.88
C GLY A 283 -10.28 -1.22 7.98
N GLU A 284 -10.32 0.09 7.77
CA GLU A 284 -11.56 0.86 7.67
C GLU A 284 -12.35 0.48 6.40
N ALA A 285 -13.64 0.76 6.39
CA ALA A 285 -14.48 0.53 5.22
C ALA A 285 -14.10 1.53 4.12
N PHE A 286 -13.35 1.06 3.14
CA PHE A 286 -12.89 1.84 2.01
C PHE A 286 -12.72 0.94 0.79
N ILE A 287 -13.26 1.38 -0.34
CA ILE A 287 -13.15 0.65 -1.62
C ILE A 287 -11.70 0.48 -2.08
N GLY A 288 -10.84 1.42 -1.70
CA GLY A 288 -9.41 1.39 -1.97
C GLY A 288 -8.97 2.23 -3.17
N PRO A 289 -7.71 2.73 -3.11
CA PRO A 289 -7.15 3.55 -4.17
C PRO A 289 -7.09 2.84 -5.53
N ALA A 290 -6.73 1.55 -5.60
CA ALA A 290 -6.61 0.84 -6.87
C ALA A 290 -7.96 0.70 -7.60
N ALA A 291 -9.05 0.45 -6.87
CA ALA A 291 -10.39 0.39 -7.43
C ALA A 291 -10.82 1.77 -7.96
N LEU A 292 -10.51 2.84 -7.22
CA LEU A 292 -10.82 4.21 -7.63
C LEU A 292 -9.98 4.65 -8.85
N ILE A 293 -8.72 4.24 -8.96
CA ILE A 293 -7.89 4.49 -10.17
C ILE A 293 -8.48 3.74 -11.37
N ALA A 294 -8.91 2.49 -11.18
CA ALA A 294 -9.56 1.73 -12.25
C ALA A 294 -10.85 2.41 -12.74
N ALA A 295 -11.65 2.98 -11.81
CA ALA A 295 -12.84 3.75 -12.17
C ALA A 295 -12.47 5.09 -12.85
N SER A 296 -11.48 5.84 -12.31
CA SER A 296 -11.05 7.13 -12.84
C SER A 296 -10.61 7.05 -14.30
N ARG A 297 -9.92 5.94 -14.65
CA ARG A 297 -9.53 5.71 -16.04
C ARG A 297 -10.73 5.77 -16.99
N PHE A 298 -11.86 5.14 -16.68
CA PHE A 298 -13.05 5.11 -17.52
C PHE A 298 -13.91 6.38 -17.37
N ILE A 299 -13.96 6.97 -16.17
CA ILE A 299 -14.62 8.26 -15.94
C ILE A 299 -13.96 9.39 -16.78
N SER A 300 -12.68 9.24 -17.07
CA SER A 300 -11.90 10.22 -17.85
C SER A 300 -11.80 9.86 -19.34
N ASP A 301 -12.29 8.71 -19.76
CA ASP A 301 -12.34 8.28 -21.17
C ASP A 301 -13.58 8.87 -21.85
N SER A 302 -13.39 9.72 -22.83
CA SER A 302 -14.50 10.38 -23.57
C SER A 302 -15.39 9.42 -24.35
N ARG A 303 -14.93 8.20 -24.56
CA ARG A 303 -15.68 7.13 -25.24
C ARG A 303 -16.61 6.37 -24.30
N ASP A 304 -16.42 6.51 -22.95
CA ASP A 304 -17.25 5.81 -21.96
C ASP A 304 -18.56 6.56 -21.72
N GLU A 305 -19.68 5.92 -22.02
CA GLU A 305 -21.02 6.48 -21.88
C GLU A 305 -21.59 6.30 -20.47
N ALA A 306 -20.94 5.51 -19.63
CA ALA A 306 -21.37 5.24 -18.26
C ALA A 306 -20.74 6.16 -17.20
N THR A 307 -20.11 7.27 -17.59
CA THR A 307 -19.41 8.20 -16.68
C THR A 307 -20.26 8.59 -15.47
N ASN A 308 -21.54 8.91 -15.68
CA ASN A 308 -22.45 9.31 -14.60
C ASN A 308 -22.71 8.18 -13.63
N GLN A 309 -22.99 6.98 -14.13
CA GLN A 309 -23.18 5.78 -13.29
C GLN A 309 -21.93 5.49 -12.47
N ARG A 310 -20.75 5.53 -13.08
CA ARG A 310 -19.48 5.30 -12.37
C ARG A 310 -19.23 6.29 -11.25
N LEU A 311 -19.58 7.57 -11.46
CA LEU A 311 -19.50 8.59 -10.40
C LEU A 311 -20.46 8.28 -9.26
N ASP A 312 -21.68 7.78 -9.54
CA ASP A 312 -22.64 7.37 -8.52
C ASP A 312 -22.14 6.15 -7.74
N ASP A 313 -21.54 5.18 -8.43
CA ASP A 313 -21.00 3.95 -7.81
C ASP A 313 -19.88 4.25 -6.81
N ILE A 314 -19.07 5.30 -7.03
CA ILE A 314 -17.99 5.69 -6.13
C ILE A 314 -18.39 6.77 -5.11
N ALA A 315 -19.56 7.43 -5.26
CA ALA A 315 -20.03 8.52 -4.40
C ALA A 315 -20.62 8.02 -3.07
N THR A 316 -20.12 6.92 -2.55
CA THR A 316 -20.59 6.28 -1.31
C THR A 316 -19.70 6.65 -0.13
N ALA A 317 -20.16 6.42 1.10
CA ALA A 317 -19.40 6.71 2.33
C ALA A 317 -18.09 5.92 2.41
N ASP A 318 -18.08 4.69 1.91
CA ASP A 318 -16.91 3.81 1.79
C ASP A 318 -16.25 3.87 0.41
N GLY A 319 -16.74 4.75 -0.48
CA GLY A 319 -16.16 5.10 -1.76
C GLY A 319 -15.14 6.23 -1.64
N ILE A 320 -15.25 7.22 -2.55
CA ILE A 320 -14.29 8.34 -2.58
C ILE A 320 -14.35 9.21 -1.30
N ALA A 321 -15.49 9.26 -0.61
CA ALA A 321 -15.65 10.04 0.62
C ALA A 321 -14.78 9.51 1.78
N ALA A 322 -14.37 8.25 1.76
CA ALA A 322 -13.48 7.68 2.77
C ALA A 322 -12.01 8.11 2.60
N CYS A 323 -11.64 8.73 1.48
CA CYS A 323 -10.27 9.18 1.23
C CYS A 323 -9.90 10.37 2.13
N GLN A 324 -8.87 10.20 2.95
CA GLN A 324 -8.37 11.26 3.87
C GLN A 324 -7.27 12.13 3.24
N SER A 325 -7.01 12.01 1.94
CA SER A 325 -6.06 12.83 1.18
C SER A 325 -4.61 12.84 1.72
N VAL A 326 -4.15 11.76 2.34
CA VAL A 326 -2.79 11.64 2.91
C VAL A 326 -1.71 11.57 1.83
N ARG A 327 -2.08 11.19 0.59
CA ARG A 327 -1.20 11.08 -0.59
C ARG A 327 -0.03 10.10 -0.48
N ALA A 328 0.01 9.22 0.51
CA ALA A 328 1.02 8.17 0.61
C ALA A 328 0.97 7.22 -0.61
N CYS A 329 -0.22 6.96 -1.12
CA CYS A 329 -0.46 6.15 -2.32
C CYS A 329 0.21 6.71 -3.58
N SER A 330 0.37 8.05 -3.71
CA SER A 330 1.08 8.68 -4.84
C SER A 330 2.58 8.46 -4.76
N ARG A 331 3.15 8.61 -3.55
CA ARG A 331 4.60 8.52 -3.35
C ARG A 331 5.16 7.14 -3.66
N GLU A 332 4.40 6.11 -3.33
CA GLU A 332 4.85 4.73 -3.42
C GLU A 332 4.38 4.01 -4.70
N CYS A 333 3.67 4.69 -5.59
CA CYS A 333 3.18 4.07 -6.83
C CYS A 333 4.35 3.71 -7.76
N PRO A 334 4.61 2.40 -8.05
CA PRO A 334 5.74 1.99 -8.89
C PRO A 334 5.56 2.35 -10.36
N ARG A 335 4.35 2.81 -10.75
CA ARG A 335 4.04 3.25 -12.10
C ARG A 335 3.99 4.77 -12.26
N GLY A 336 4.33 5.53 -11.21
CA GLY A 336 4.36 6.98 -11.23
C GLY A 336 3.00 7.65 -11.34
N ILE A 337 1.90 6.95 -11.02
CA ILE A 337 0.56 7.53 -11.02
C ILE A 337 0.42 8.40 -9.77
N ASP A 338 0.03 9.66 -9.93
CA ASP A 338 -0.35 10.51 -8.80
C ASP A 338 -1.77 10.15 -8.33
N VAL A 339 -1.84 9.04 -7.57
CA VAL A 339 -3.10 8.47 -7.08
C VAL A 339 -3.86 9.47 -6.21
N GLY A 340 -3.15 10.26 -5.38
CA GLY A 340 -3.76 11.26 -4.51
C GLY A 340 -4.39 12.41 -5.27
N GLU A 341 -3.79 12.83 -6.37
CA GLU A 341 -4.36 13.83 -7.27
C GLU A 341 -5.64 13.32 -7.91
N GLU A 342 -5.64 12.08 -8.40
CA GLU A 342 -6.83 11.45 -8.97
C GLU A 342 -7.98 11.35 -7.94
N MET A 343 -7.66 11.02 -6.68
CA MET A 343 -8.67 11.00 -5.59
C MET A 343 -9.27 12.38 -5.37
N TRP A 344 -8.46 13.43 -5.42
CA TRP A 344 -8.95 14.80 -5.30
C TRP A 344 -9.86 15.17 -6.48
N GLN A 345 -9.46 14.90 -7.73
CA GLN A 345 -10.28 15.17 -8.91
C GLN A 345 -11.60 14.41 -8.89
N LEU A 346 -11.62 13.14 -8.50
CA LEU A 346 -12.84 12.37 -8.34
C LEU A 346 -13.76 12.99 -7.29
N THR A 347 -13.20 13.43 -6.16
CA THR A 347 -13.97 14.11 -5.10
C THR A 347 -14.65 15.36 -5.62
N GLU A 348 -13.94 16.20 -6.36
CA GLU A 348 -14.50 17.43 -6.94
C GLU A 348 -15.57 17.14 -8.02
N ARG A 349 -15.39 16.11 -8.84
CA ARG A 349 -16.40 15.67 -9.81
C ARG A 349 -17.68 15.18 -9.13
N VAL A 350 -17.56 14.39 -8.05
CA VAL A 350 -18.72 13.92 -7.28
C VAL A 350 -19.44 15.09 -6.61
N LYS A 351 -18.72 16.01 -5.95
CA LYS A 351 -19.32 17.20 -5.29
C LYS A 351 -20.04 18.10 -6.29
N SER A 352 -19.45 18.36 -7.46
CA SER A 352 -20.04 19.23 -8.48
C SER A 352 -21.36 18.69 -9.04
N ARG A 353 -21.58 17.37 -8.98
CA ARG A 353 -22.86 16.74 -9.35
C ARG A 353 -23.90 16.82 -8.23
N GLN A 354 -23.48 16.67 -6.99
CA GLN A 354 -24.40 16.73 -5.82
C GLN A 354 -24.89 18.15 -5.53
N GLY A 355 -24.16 19.17 -5.98
CA GLY A 355 -24.53 20.59 -5.84
C GLY A 355 -25.41 21.12 -6.99
N ARG A 356 -25.79 20.29 -7.94
CA ARG A 356 -26.74 20.59 -9.01
C ARG A 356 -28.08 19.92 -8.74
#